data_d1066ae4b99849786a82c47358bf4f2b
#
_entry.id   d1066ae4b99849786a82c47358bf4f2b
#
_cell.length_a   1.000
_cell.length_b   1.000
_cell.length_c   1.000
_cell.angle_alpha   90.00
_cell.angle_beta   90.00
_cell.angle_gamma   90.00
#
_symmetry.space_group_name_H-M   'P 1'
#
loop_
_entity.id
_entity.type
_entity.pdbx_description
1 polymer ?
#
loop_
_entity_poly.entity_id
_entity_poly.type
_entity_poly.pdbx_seq_one_letter_code
_entity_poly.pdbx_strand_id
1 'polypeptide(L)'
;MKIILLTGCLYDIISPVKRRLRDLKMAKKVKDYYDLAYASDLSRRLKEASVAFDERKFRLLVEKDLEELEFSQRQELLAKSIKDCLPLSYEDSLEVFEKILGPELEGGLGMFSEGYWLWPIGKYIELYGDKEFELSAAFSKELTKRFTGEFSMRPLLARYPKATMTLLLEWSQDENLRVRRLASECMRIRLPWAKRQTVVLDYFEDFTTILTNLKDDRDKSIQKSV
;
A
#
# COMPACT_ATOMS: atom_id res chain seq x y z
N MET A 1 -64.25 17.50 -28.36
CA MET A 1 -63.60 16.80 -27.28
C MET A 1 -62.09 16.80 -27.52
N LYS A 2 -61.36 17.71 -26.86
CA LYS A 2 -59.92 17.94 -27.10
C LYS A 2 -59.09 17.03 -26.16
N ILE A 3 -58.29 16.16 -26.76
CA ILE A 3 -57.26 15.38 -26.04
C ILE A 3 -56.04 16.30 -25.92
N ILE A 4 -55.74 16.73 -24.70
CA ILE A 4 -54.52 17.52 -24.40
C ILE A 4 -53.41 16.52 -24.08
N LEU A 5 -52.37 16.54 -24.91
CA LEU A 5 -51.14 15.77 -24.76
C LEU A 5 -50.34 16.21 -23.54
N LEU A 6 -50.26 15.34 -22.57
CA LEU A 6 -49.36 15.45 -21.38
C LEU A 6 -47.96 14.91 -21.77
N THR A 7 -47.23 15.60 -22.62
CA THR A 7 -45.84 15.20 -23.01
C THR A 7 -44.76 16.13 -22.41
N GLY A 8 -45.11 17.19 -21.66
CA GLY A 8 -44.15 18.15 -21.09
C GLY A 8 -43.57 17.76 -19.72
N CYS A 9 -44.28 16.98 -18.93
CA CYS A 9 -43.98 16.83 -17.52
C CYS A 9 -42.94 15.72 -17.16
N LEU A 10 -42.67 14.78 -18.08
CA LEU A 10 -41.70 13.70 -17.88
C LEU A 10 -40.27 14.08 -18.23
N TYR A 11 -40.08 15.07 -19.12
CA TYR A 11 -38.75 15.50 -19.54
C TYR A 11 -38.04 16.36 -18.50
N ASP A 12 -38.79 17.14 -17.71
CA ASP A 12 -38.24 18.03 -16.68
C ASP A 12 -37.85 17.31 -15.40
N ILE A 13 -38.44 16.12 -15.13
CA ILE A 13 -38.11 15.28 -13.96
C ILE A 13 -36.87 14.42 -14.22
N ILE A 14 -36.64 14.01 -15.45
CA ILE A 14 -35.52 13.13 -15.85
C ILE A 14 -34.21 13.94 -16.06
N SER A 15 -34.29 15.21 -16.41
CA SER A 15 -33.14 16.08 -16.64
C SER A 15 -32.26 16.31 -15.39
N PRO A 16 -32.79 16.60 -14.20
CA PRO A 16 -32.00 16.76 -12.98
C PRO A 16 -31.38 15.45 -12.50
N VAL A 17 -32.11 14.32 -12.66
CA VAL A 17 -31.61 12.99 -12.27
C VAL A 17 -30.48 12.53 -13.20
N LYS A 18 -30.57 12.78 -14.51
CA LYS A 18 -29.49 12.52 -15.47
C LYS A 18 -28.28 13.45 -15.29
N ARG A 19 -28.48 14.69 -14.83
CA ARG A 19 -27.40 15.60 -14.42
C ARG A 19 -26.73 15.09 -13.13
N ARG A 20 -27.51 14.72 -12.13
CA ARG A 20 -27.02 14.18 -10.87
C ARG A 20 -26.25 12.85 -11.06
N LEU A 21 -26.64 12.01 -12.04
CA LEU A 21 -25.93 10.79 -12.42
C LEU A 21 -24.66 11.06 -13.26
N ARG A 22 -24.55 12.19 -13.96
CA ARG A 22 -23.32 12.62 -14.64
C ARG A 22 -22.31 13.28 -13.69
N ASP A 23 -22.80 13.91 -12.62
CA ASP A 23 -22.00 14.52 -11.55
C ASP A 23 -21.62 13.51 -10.43
N LEU A 24 -22.04 12.25 -10.52
CA LEU A 24 -21.37 11.13 -9.85
C LEU A 24 -20.00 11.03 -10.54
N LYS A 25 -19.02 11.81 -10.04
CA LYS A 25 -17.60 11.65 -10.37
C LYS A 25 -17.32 10.16 -10.23
N MET A 26 -17.05 9.50 -11.36
CA MET A 26 -16.57 8.11 -11.30
C MET A 26 -15.44 8.09 -10.30
N ALA A 27 -15.52 7.22 -9.29
CA ALA A 27 -14.50 7.13 -8.27
C ALA A 27 -13.13 7.00 -8.97
N LYS A 28 -12.19 7.87 -8.60
CA LYS A 28 -10.85 7.89 -9.19
C LYS A 28 -10.27 6.48 -9.09
N LYS A 29 -9.78 5.91 -10.19
CA LYS A 29 -9.15 4.58 -10.16
C LYS A 29 -7.92 4.64 -9.26
N VAL A 30 -7.61 3.55 -8.57
CA VAL A 30 -6.46 3.52 -7.65
C VAL A 30 -5.15 3.91 -8.34
N LYS A 31 -4.95 3.49 -9.59
CA LYS A 31 -3.76 3.86 -10.38
C LYS A 31 -3.61 5.37 -10.61
N ASP A 32 -4.73 6.10 -10.71
CA ASP A 32 -4.72 7.52 -11.04
C ASP A 32 -4.27 8.42 -9.87
N TYR A 33 -4.15 7.86 -8.66
CA TYR A 33 -3.48 8.53 -7.52
C TYR A 33 -1.97 8.59 -7.66
N TYR A 34 -1.38 7.77 -8.53
CA TYR A 34 0.06 7.67 -8.80
C TYR A 34 0.35 8.20 -10.20
N ASP A 35 0.02 9.47 -10.42
CA ASP A 35 0.24 10.24 -11.64
C ASP A 35 1.59 11.00 -11.60
N LEU A 36 1.86 11.80 -12.61
CA LEU A 36 3.10 12.60 -12.68
C LEU A 36 3.19 13.66 -11.58
N ALA A 37 2.05 14.20 -11.11
CA ALA A 37 2.04 15.14 -10.00
C ALA A 37 2.46 14.45 -8.69
N TYR A 38 1.94 13.24 -8.44
CA TYR A 38 2.38 12.38 -7.35
C TYR A 38 3.87 12.07 -7.45
N ALA A 39 4.36 11.64 -8.62
CA ALA A 39 5.77 11.31 -8.83
C ALA A 39 6.70 12.52 -8.56
N SER A 40 6.25 13.71 -8.94
CA SER A 40 6.97 14.96 -8.64
C SER A 40 7.04 15.26 -7.12
N ASP A 41 5.94 15.06 -6.38
CA ASP A 41 5.94 15.25 -4.92
C ASP A 41 6.83 14.22 -4.21
N LEU A 42 6.76 12.94 -4.62
CA LEU A 42 7.64 11.88 -4.11
C LEU A 42 9.11 12.20 -4.34
N SER A 43 9.44 12.64 -5.56
CA SER A 43 10.80 13.05 -5.97
C SER A 43 11.33 14.18 -5.09
N ARG A 44 10.54 15.22 -4.86
CA ARG A 44 10.86 16.33 -3.98
C ARG A 44 11.16 15.87 -2.55
N ARG A 45 10.30 15.05 -1.97
CA ARG A 45 10.47 14.47 -0.61
C ARG A 45 11.78 13.69 -0.49
N LEU A 46 12.08 12.84 -1.47
CA LEU A 46 13.32 12.06 -1.50
C LEU A 46 14.55 12.98 -1.63
N LYS A 47 14.47 14.04 -2.43
CA LYS A 47 15.55 15.02 -2.57
C LYS A 47 15.78 15.83 -1.29
N GLU A 48 14.73 16.21 -0.60
CA GLU A 48 14.79 16.89 0.70
C GLU A 48 15.39 15.96 1.79
N ALA A 49 15.10 14.66 1.73
CA ALA A 49 15.64 13.67 2.67
C ALA A 49 17.10 13.28 2.38
N SER A 50 17.55 13.35 1.12
CA SER A 50 18.90 12.97 0.71
C SER A 50 19.40 13.77 -0.48
N VAL A 51 20.52 14.46 -0.31
CA VAL A 51 21.22 15.16 -1.40
C VAL A 51 21.74 14.19 -2.49
N ALA A 52 21.93 12.91 -2.15
CA ALA A 52 22.36 11.88 -3.09
C ALA A 52 21.29 11.48 -4.09
N PHE A 53 19.98 11.80 -3.84
CA PHE A 53 18.91 11.48 -4.75
C PHE A 53 18.97 12.33 -6.03
N ASP A 54 19.02 11.67 -7.19
CA ASP A 54 19.01 12.34 -8.50
C ASP A 54 17.55 12.55 -8.96
N GLU A 55 16.98 13.69 -8.54
CA GLU A 55 15.63 14.10 -8.89
C GLU A 55 15.41 14.23 -10.41
N ARG A 56 16.40 14.78 -11.14
CA ARG A 56 16.29 14.98 -12.58
C ARG A 56 16.20 13.65 -13.32
N LYS A 57 17.07 12.71 -12.98
CA LYS A 57 17.05 11.35 -13.57
C LYS A 57 15.76 10.63 -13.24
N PHE A 58 15.29 10.71 -11.99
CA PHE A 58 14.02 10.10 -11.57
C PHE A 58 12.84 10.58 -12.43
N ARG A 59 12.71 11.89 -12.63
CA ARG A 59 11.64 12.47 -13.45
C ARG A 59 11.70 11.97 -14.88
N LEU A 60 12.88 11.93 -15.51
CA LEU A 60 13.04 11.41 -16.87
C LEU A 60 12.65 9.94 -17.01
N LEU A 61 12.96 9.10 -16.00
CA LEU A 61 12.58 7.68 -16.00
C LEU A 61 11.08 7.49 -15.87
N VAL A 62 10.43 8.31 -15.06
CA VAL A 62 9.00 8.15 -14.73
C VAL A 62 8.10 8.78 -15.79
N GLU A 63 8.45 9.99 -16.29
CA GLU A 63 7.63 10.71 -17.27
C GLU A 63 7.38 9.92 -18.58
N LYS A 64 8.32 9.07 -18.94
CA LYS A 64 8.26 8.32 -20.21
C LYS A 64 7.06 7.35 -20.29
N ASP A 65 6.80 6.61 -19.21
CA ASP A 65 5.94 5.43 -19.27
C ASP A 65 4.81 5.43 -18.23
N LEU A 66 4.87 6.25 -17.17
CA LEU A 66 4.00 6.14 -15.99
C LEU A 66 2.51 6.11 -16.34
N GLU A 67 2.04 7.00 -17.21
CA GLU A 67 0.61 7.19 -17.47
C GLU A 67 -0.02 6.01 -18.24
N GLU A 68 0.78 5.30 -19.04
CA GLU A 68 0.33 4.14 -19.81
C GLU A 68 0.24 2.86 -18.97
N LEU A 69 0.81 2.87 -17.76
CA LEU A 69 0.93 1.68 -16.91
C LEU A 69 -0.30 1.45 -16.04
N GLU A 70 -0.56 0.19 -15.74
CA GLU A 70 -1.53 -0.23 -14.74
C GLU A 70 -0.94 -0.13 -13.30
N PHE A 71 -1.79 -0.18 -12.29
CA PHE A 71 -1.43 0.10 -10.89
C PHE A 71 -0.13 -0.59 -10.42
N SER A 72 -0.04 -1.92 -10.54
CA SER A 72 1.13 -2.67 -10.07
C SER A 72 2.41 -2.30 -10.83
N GLN A 73 2.28 -2.01 -12.12
CA GLN A 73 3.39 -1.59 -12.98
C GLN A 73 3.88 -0.20 -12.62
N ARG A 74 2.97 0.74 -12.25
CA ARG A 74 3.33 2.07 -11.75
C ARG A 74 4.15 1.97 -10.46
N GLN A 75 3.71 1.14 -9.52
CA GLN A 75 4.45 0.92 -8.27
C GLN A 75 5.85 0.35 -8.51
N GLU A 76 5.95 -0.58 -9.44
CA GLU A 76 7.23 -1.19 -9.81
C GLU A 76 8.16 -0.19 -10.51
N LEU A 77 7.63 0.60 -11.46
CA LEU A 77 8.40 1.67 -12.13
C LEU A 77 8.93 2.68 -11.11
N LEU A 78 8.07 3.18 -10.22
CA LEU A 78 8.46 4.15 -9.19
C LEU A 78 9.55 3.58 -8.27
N ALA A 79 9.38 2.35 -7.76
CA ALA A 79 10.35 1.71 -6.88
C ALA A 79 11.71 1.46 -7.57
N LYS A 80 11.70 1.01 -8.84
CA LYS A 80 12.92 0.84 -9.64
C LYS A 80 13.62 2.17 -9.90
N SER A 81 12.85 3.19 -10.27
CA SER A 81 13.40 4.53 -10.49
C SER A 81 14.00 5.13 -9.22
N ILE A 82 13.41 4.87 -8.03
CA ILE A 82 14.03 5.24 -6.75
C ILE A 82 15.39 4.56 -6.62
N LYS A 83 15.48 3.24 -6.85
CA LYS A 83 16.74 2.49 -6.75
C LYS A 83 17.81 3.03 -7.69
N ASP A 84 17.44 3.36 -8.93
CA ASP A 84 18.36 3.85 -9.95
C ASP A 84 18.83 5.29 -9.68
N CYS A 85 18.07 6.05 -8.89
CA CYS A 85 18.32 7.47 -8.61
C CYS A 85 18.82 7.74 -7.18
N LEU A 86 18.86 6.71 -6.33
CA LEU A 86 19.40 6.77 -4.97
C LEU A 86 20.57 5.79 -4.86
N PRO A 87 21.82 6.21 -5.22
CA PRO A 87 22.98 5.34 -5.28
C PRO A 87 23.58 5.06 -3.90
N LEU A 88 22.75 4.55 -3.00
CA LEU A 88 23.08 4.19 -1.63
C LEU A 88 22.99 2.68 -1.40
N SER A 89 23.56 2.20 -0.30
CA SER A 89 23.31 0.86 0.20
C SER A 89 21.83 0.63 0.48
N TYR A 90 21.41 -0.61 0.68
CA TYR A 90 20.02 -0.88 1.07
C TYR A 90 19.68 -0.24 2.42
N GLU A 91 20.56 -0.41 3.43
CA GLU A 91 20.42 0.16 4.77
C GLU A 91 20.33 1.69 4.73
N ASP A 92 21.28 2.37 4.08
CA ASP A 92 21.24 3.84 3.94
C ASP A 92 19.98 4.32 3.20
N SER A 93 19.47 3.53 2.25
CA SER A 93 18.21 3.86 1.56
C SER A 93 17.02 3.80 2.52
N LEU A 94 16.98 2.84 3.45
CA LEU A 94 15.95 2.76 4.47
C LEU A 94 16.00 3.98 5.41
N GLU A 95 17.20 4.44 5.80
CA GLU A 95 17.34 5.68 6.60
C GLU A 95 16.79 6.91 5.88
N VAL A 96 16.96 6.99 4.55
CA VAL A 96 16.35 8.07 3.75
C VAL A 96 14.82 7.94 3.78
N PHE A 97 14.28 6.72 3.64
CA PHE A 97 12.83 6.51 3.67
C PHE A 97 12.22 6.78 5.04
N GLU A 98 12.91 6.49 6.13
CA GLU A 98 12.45 6.82 7.49
C GLU A 98 12.18 8.32 7.66
N LYS A 99 13.05 9.17 7.10
CA LYS A 99 12.89 10.64 7.15
C LYS A 99 11.63 11.16 6.47
N ILE A 100 11.09 10.39 5.52
CA ILE A 100 9.89 10.77 4.77
C ILE A 100 8.61 10.05 5.22
N LEU A 101 8.67 9.07 6.12
CA LEU A 101 7.47 8.30 6.54
C LEU A 101 6.35 9.19 7.11
N GLY A 102 6.70 10.28 7.76
CA GLY A 102 5.76 11.13 8.46
C GLY A 102 5.24 10.54 9.79
N PRO A 103 4.23 11.16 10.41
CA PRO A 103 3.67 10.72 11.67
C PRO A 103 2.91 9.41 11.54
N GLU A 104 2.84 8.65 12.63
CA GLU A 104 1.99 7.47 12.71
C GLU A 104 0.51 7.84 12.56
N LEU A 105 -0.26 6.99 11.88
CA LEU A 105 -1.70 7.19 11.73
C LEU A 105 -2.43 6.70 12.98
N GLU A 106 -3.34 7.49 13.48
CA GLU A 106 -4.18 7.12 14.61
C GLU A 106 -5.27 6.11 14.19
N GLY A 107 -5.56 5.16 15.05
CA GLY A 107 -6.62 4.16 14.85
C GLY A 107 -6.42 3.27 13.62
N GLY A 108 -7.48 2.60 13.18
CA GLY A 108 -7.47 1.64 12.05
C GLY A 108 -7.74 2.26 10.67
N LEU A 109 -7.98 3.56 10.57
CA LEU A 109 -8.32 4.27 9.34
C LEU A 109 -7.11 5.03 8.76
N GLY A 110 -7.28 5.65 7.61
CA GLY A 110 -6.28 6.54 7.01
C GLY A 110 -5.28 5.87 6.06
N MET A 111 -5.15 4.57 6.08
CA MET A 111 -4.18 3.83 5.25
C MET A 111 -4.28 4.19 3.76
N PHE A 112 -5.49 4.25 3.20
CA PHE A 112 -5.72 4.57 1.79
C PHE A 112 -6.04 6.05 1.52
N SER A 113 -6.25 6.87 2.54
CA SER A 113 -6.51 8.30 2.39
C SER A 113 -5.28 9.15 2.70
N GLU A 114 -4.47 8.75 3.66
CA GLU A 114 -3.31 9.50 4.15
C GLU A 114 -1.99 8.79 3.88
N GLY A 115 -1.95 7.45 4.06
CA GLY A 115 -0.73 6.64 3.93
C GLY A 115 -0.42 6.13 2.53
N TYR A 116 -1.39 6.16 1.58
CA TYR A 116 -1.27 5.53 0.26
C TYR A 116 -0.02 5.94 -0.52
N TRP A 117 0.44 7.17 -0.32
CA TRP A 117 1.61 7.71 -1.01
C TRP A 117 2.92 6.95 -0.71
N LEU A 118 2.95 6.15 0.35
CA LEU A 118 4.09 5.30 0.73
C LEU A 118 4.17 3.97 -0.05
N TRP A 119 3.22 3.70 -0.94
CA TRP A 119 3.19 2.40 -1.66
C TRP A 119 4.49 2.09 -2.41
N PRO A 120 5.11 3.02 -3.17
CA PRO A 120 6.38 2.75 -3.86
C PRO A 120 7.54 2.46 -2.90
N ILE A 121 7.50 2.99 -1.67
CA ILE A 121 8.49 2.68 -0.63
C ILE A 121 8.32 1.22 -0.17
N GLY A 122 7.09 0.79 0.12
CA GLY A 122 6.80 -0.62 0.40
C GLY A 122 7.17 -1.54 -0.77
N LYS A 123 6.95 -1.09 -2.02
CA LYS A 123 7.35 -1.82 -3.22
C LYS A 123 8.86 -1.91 -3.39
N TYR A 124 9.61 -0.89 -2.99
CA TYR A 124 11.07 -0.94 -2.96
C TYR A 124 11.58 -2.06 -2.04
N ILE A 125 11.00 -2.19 -0.85
CA ILE A 125 11.38 -3.26 0.10
C ILE A 125 10.97 -4.62 -0.44
N GLU A 126 9.78 -4.75 -1.03
CA GLU A 126 9.34 -5.98 -1.70
C GLU A 126 10.33 -6.45 -2.78
N LEU A 127 10.93 -5.54 -3.54
CA LEU A 127 11.83 -5.85 -4.65
C LEU A 127 13.28 -6.09 -4.23
N TYR A 128 13.76 -5.42 -3.19
CA TYR A 128 15.19 -5.35 -2.88
C TYR A 128 15.56 -5.81 -1.47
N GLY A 129 14.56 -6.06 -0.59
CA GLY A 129 14.79 -6.36 0.82
C GLY A 129 14.79 -7.84 1.19
N ASP A 130 14.62 -8.75 0.23
CA ASP A 130 14.45 -10.17 0.50
C ASP A 130 15.68 -10.87 1.13
N LYS A 131 16.86 -10.24 1.05
CA LYS A 131 18.12 -10.76 1.62
C LYS A 131 18.47 -10.13 2.97
N GLU A 132 17.83 -9.02 3.31
CA GLU A 132 18.08 -8.20 4.49
C GLU A 132 16.92 -8.36 5.48
N PHE A 133 16.78 -9.55 6.07
CA PHE A 133 15.60 -9.94 6.84
C PHE A 133 15.29 -8.96 7.98
N GLU A 134 16.27 -8.71 8.85
CA GLU A 134 16.08 -7.87 10.06
C GLU A 134 15.74 -6.43 9.69
N LEU A 135 16.47 -5.84 8.75
CA LEU A 135 16.26 -4.47 8.28
C LEU A 135 14.90 -4.31 7.61
N SER A 136 14.57 -5.26 6.71
CA SER A 136 13.32 -5.22 5.96
C SER A 136 12.10 -5.45 6.86
N ALA A 137 12.19 -6.36 7.83
CA ALA A 137 11.14 -6.61 8.79
C ALA A 137 10.91 -5.41 9.71
N ALA A 138 11.99 -4.84 10.28
CA ALA A 138 11.93 -3.66 11.13
C ALA A 138 11.30 -2.47 10.38
N PHE A 139 11.77 -2.19 9.15
CA PHE A 139 11.21 -1.10 8.35
C PHE A 139 9.75 -1.37 7.95
N SER A 140 9.37 -2.61 7.62
CA SER A 140 7.98 -2.96 7.31
C SER A 140 7.05 -2.77 8.51
N LYS A 141 7.55 -3.00 9.74
CA LYS A 141 6.84 -2.69 10.98
C LYS A 141 6.61 -1.18 11.12
N GLU A 142 7.62 -0.37 10.86
CA GLU A 142 7.48 1.10 10.90
C GLU A 142 6.59 1.63 9.76
N LEU A 143 6.74 1.11 8.56
CA LEU A 143 5.91 1.46 7.42
C LEU A 143 4.42 1.20 7.70
N THR A 144 4.08 0.04 8.31
CA THR A 144 2.69 -0.34 8.54
C THR A 144 1.98 0.59 9.52
N LYS A 145 2.69 1.28 10.40
CA LYS A 145 2.11 2.29 11.30
C LYS A 145 1.59 3.53 10.54
N ARG A 146 2.04 3.76 9.30
CA ARG A 146 1.66 4.89 8.44
C ARG A 146 0.90 4.45 7.20
N PHE A 147 1.07 3.20 6.77
CA PHE A 147 0.45 2.66 5.57
C PHE A 147 0.13 1.18 5.73
N THR A 148 0.85 0.31 5.02
CA THR A 148 0.76 -1.15 5.12
C THR A 148 2.09 -1.79 4.73
N GLY A 149 2.48 -2.82 5.48
CA GLY A 149 3.70 -3.61 5.27
C GLY A 149 3.46 -4.99 4.66
N GLU A 150 2.22 -5.36 4.32
CA GLU A 150 1.90 -6.72 3.89
C GLU A 150 2.65 -7.17 2.64
N PHE A 151 2.84 -6.26 1.68
CA PHE A 151 3.55 -6.57 0.44
C PHE A 151 5.05 -6.74 0.66
N SER A 152 5.67 -5.89 1.48
CA SER A 152 7.09 -5.94 1.81
C SER A 152 7.47 -7.16 2.67
N MET A 153 6.54 -7.68 3.48
CA MET A 153 6.76 -8.88 4.29
C MET A 153 6.66 -10.19 3.50
N ARG A 154 5.97 -10.21 2.36
CA ARG A 154 5.75 -11.46 1.60
C ARG A 154 7.02 -12.11 1.04
N PRO A 155 8.01 -11.37 0.51
CA PRO A 155 9.30 -11.95 0.13
C PRO A 155 10.04 -12.56 1.33
N LEU A 156 9.97 -11.93 2.50
CA LEU A 156 10.58 -12.46 3.73
C LEU A 156 9.90 -13.76 4.16
N LEU A 157 8.57 -13.80 4.12
CA LEU A 157 7.79 -14.99 4.43
C LEU A 157 8.09 -16.14 3.46
N ALA A 158 8.34 -15.85 2.17
CA ALA A 158 8.71 -16.84 1.20
C ALA A 158 10.15 -17.38 1.41
N ARG A 159 11.08 -16.50 1.78
CA ARG A 159 12.52 -16.82 1.89
C ARG A 159 12.91 -17.37 3.26
N TYR A 160 12.34 -16.81 4.32
CA TYR A 160 12.63 -17.11 5.73
C TYR A 160 11.34 -17.46 6.50
N PRO A 161 10.60 -18.50 6.07
CA PRO A 161 9.24 -18.72 6.60
C PRO A 161 9.23 -18.91 8.10
N LYS A 162 10.12 -19.71 8.67
CA LYS A 162 10.17 -19.96 10.12
C LYS A 162 10.41 -18.66 10.92
N ALA A 163 11.44 -17.89 10.54
CA ALA A 163 11.77 -16.64 11.22
C ALA A 163 10.63 -15.63 11.09
N THR A 164 10.03 -15.53 9.90
CA THR A 164 8.90 -14.63 9.67
C THR A 164 7.68 -15.06 10.48
N MET A 165 7.33 -16.34 10.54
CA MET A 165 6.19 -16.81 11.35
C MET A 165 6.39 -16.54 12.84
N THR A 166 7.62 -16.75 13.37
CA THR A 166 7.95 -16.39 14.76
C THR A 166 7.74 -14.89 15.02
N LEU A 167 8.21 -14.04 14.10
CA LEU A 167 8.04 -12.59 14.21
C LEU A 167 6.55 -12.17 14.13
N LEU A 168 5.78 -12.78 13.23
CA LEU A 168 4.35 -12.49 13.10
C LEU A 168 3.53 -12.95 14.31
N LEU A 169 3.96 -14.04 14.97
CA LEU A 169 3.36 -14.48 16.24
C LEU A 169 3.57 -13.42 17.32
N GLU A 170 4.77 -12.86 17.44
CA GLU A 170 5.06 -11.73 18.32
C GLU A 170 4.21 -10.50 17.97
N TRP A 171 4.18 -10.12 16.69
CA TRP A 171 3.42 -8.95 16.22
C TRP A 171 1.91 -9.10 16.37
N SER A 172 1.40 -10.32 16.43
CA SER A 172 -0.02 -10.56 16.72
C SER A 172 -0.46 -10.07 18.11
N GLN A 173 0.51 -9.79 19.00
CA GLN A 173 0.30 -9.28 20.34
C GLN A 173 0.85 -7.85 20.54
N ASP A 174 1.27 -7.18 19.46
CA ASP A 174 1.84 -5.83 19.52
C ASP A 174 0.83 -4.81 20.05
N GLU A 175 1.30 -3.78 20.73
CA GLU A 175 0.44 -2.69 21.23
C GLU A 175 -0.20 -1.90 20.09
N ASN A 176 0.54 -1.71 18.97
CA ASN A 176 0.07 -1.00 17.81
C ASN A 176 -0.88 -1.87 16.98
N LEU A 177 -2.12 -1.41 16.83
CA LEU A 177 -3.17 -2.15 16.10
C LEU A 177 -2.81 -2.45 14.64
N ARG A 178 -2.02 -1.60 13.98
CA ARG A 178 -1.61 -1.79 12.58
C ARG A 178 -0.57 -2.88 12.43
N VAL A 179 0.31 -3.01 13.44
CA VAL A 179 1.27 -4.12 13.52
C VAL A 179 0.54 -5.45 13.77
N ARG A 180 -0.45 -5.47 14.67
CA ARG A 180 -1.29 -6.67 14.86
C ARG A 180 -2.03 -7.05 13.58
N ARG A 181 -2.60 -6.05 12.87
CA ARG A 181 -3.26 -6.30 11.58
C ARG A 181 -2.27 -6.84 10.53
N LEU A 182 -1.05 -6.31 10.46
CA LEU A 182 -0.02 -6.78 9.55
C LEU A 182 0.26 -8.27 9.74
N ALA A 183 0.27 -8.76 11.00
CA ALA A 183 0.53 -10.16 11.30
C ALA A 183 -0.47 -11.12 10.59
N SER A 184 -1.74 -10.74 10.46
CA SER A 184 -2.72 -11.55 9.70
C SER A 184 -2.69 -11.27 8.18
N GLU A 185 -2.61 -10.00 7.77
CA GLU A 185 -2.76 -9.61 6.36
C GLU A 185 -1.61 -10.12 5.48
N CYS A 186 -0.35 -10.11 5.97
CA CYS A 186 0.79 -10.58 5.18
C CYS A 186 0.77 -12.11 4.95
N MET A 187 0.05 -12.86 5.80
CA MET A 187 -0.10 -14.32 5.69
C MET A 187 -1.19 -14.75 4.72
N ARG A 188 -2.05 -13.85 4.24
CA ARG A 188 -3.16 -14.20 3.36
C ARG A 188 -2.65 -14.95 2.13
N ILE A 189 -3.20 -16.13 1.87
CA ILE A 189 -2.84 -16.96 0.72
C ILE A 189 -3.08 -16.18 -0.59
N ARG A 190 -4.19 -15.44 -0.66
CA ARG A 190 -4.53 -14.56 -1.79
C ARG A 190 -4.68 -13.13 -1.26
N LEU A 191 -3.79 -12.27 -1.68
CA LEU A 191 -3.83 -10.86 -1.43
C LEU A 191 -4.00 -10.13 -2.79
N PRO A 192 -4.92 -9.15 -2.91
CA PRO A 192 -5.03 -8.34 -4.13
C PRO A 192 -3.66 -7.77 -4.52
N TRP A 193 -3.38 -7.75 -5.82
CA TRP A 193 -2.11 -7.25 -6.40
C TRP A 193 -0.83 -7.98 -5.97
N ALA A 194 -0.93 -9.11 -5.25
CA ALA A 194 0.22 -9.92 -4.86
C ALA A 194 0.14 -11.33 -5.44
N LYS A 195 1.29 -11.98 -5.59
CA LYS A 195 1.35 -13.40 -5.98
C LYS A 195 0.73 -14.27 -4.88
N ARG A 196 0.05 -15.35 -5.29
CA ARG A 196 -0.42 -16.38 -4.36
C ARG A 196 0.76 -16.94 -3.55
N GLN A 197 0.57 -17.11 -2.24
CA GLN A 197 1.59 -17.64 -1.35
C GLN A 197 0.94 -18.67 -0.41
N THR A 198 1.47 -19.89 -0.40
CA THR A 198 0.92 -21.02 0.36
C THR A 198 1.83 -21.50 1.47
N VAL A 199 3.02 -20.92 1.60
CA VAL A 199 4.04 -21.34 2.58
C VAL A 199 3.53 -21.34 4.03
N VAL A 200 2.54 -20.51 4.36
CA VAL A 200 1.92 -20.47 5.68
C VAL A 200 1.22 -21.79 6.06
N LEU A 201 0.84 -22.61 5.08
CA LEU A 201 0.21 -23.90 5.32
C LEU A 201 1.21 -24.93 5.86
N ASP A 202 2.51 -24.77 5.59
CA ASP A 202 3.57 -25.59 6.15
C ASP A 202 3.85 -25.23 7.62
N TYR A 203 3.32 -24.10 8.10
CA TYR A 203 3.41 -23.57 9.47
C TYR A 203 2.00 -23.40 10.08
N PHE A 204 1.16 -24.40 9.90
CA PHE A 204 -0.26 -24.30 10.19
C PHE A 204 -0.57 -24.04 11.67
N GLU A 205 0.24 -24.54 12.59
CA GLU A 205 0.07 -24.30 14.04
C GLU A 205 0.32 -22.81 14.37
N ASP A 206 1.42 -22.23 13.88
CA ASP A 206 1.71 -20.81 14.08
C ASP A 206 0.64 -19.94 13.39
N PHE A 207 0.28 -20.30 12.15
CA PHE A 207 -0.77 -19.61 11.39
C PHE A 207 -2.10 -19.55 12.17
N THR A 208 -2.58 -20.69 12.68
CA THR A 208 -3.83 -20.74 13.44
C THR A 208 -3.72 -20.04 14.80
N THR A 209 -2.54 -20.07 15.44
CA THR A 209 -2.28 -19.36 16.69
C THR A 209 -2.36 -17.84 16.49
N ILE A 210 -1.73 -17.31 15.44
CA ILE A 210 -1.80 -15.88 15.10
C ILE A 210 -3.24 -15.45 14.85
N LEU A 211 -4.02 -16.21 14.05
CA LEU A 211 -5.42 -15.90 13.81
C LEU A 211 -6.25 -15.98 15.09
N THR A 212 -5.97 -16.93 15.97
CA THR A 212 -6.64 -17.06 17.26
C THR A 212 -6.37 -15.88 18.19
N ASN A 213 -5.15 -15.37 18.21
CA ASN A 213 -4.80 -14.16 18.97
C ASN A 213 -5.59 -12.92 18.49
N LEU A 214 -5.95 -12.88 17.21
CA LEU A 214 -6.54 -11.69 16.56
C LEU A 214 -8.05 -11.76 16.35
N LYS A 215 -8.68 -12.95 16.37
CA LYS A 215 -10.12 -13.12 16.07
C LYS A 215 -11.05 -12.32 16.99
N ASP A 216 -10.65 -12.13 18.24
CA ASP A 216 -11.39 -11.41 19.25
C ASP A 216 -10.70 -10.08 19.65
N ASP A 217 -9.87 -9.52 18.74
CA ASP A 217 -9.18 -8.26 18.99
C ASP A 217 -10.15 -7.14 19.36
N ARG A 218 -9.70 -6.23 20.24
CA ARG A 218 -10.47 -5.04 20.64
C ARG A 218 -10.83 -4.12 19.48
N ASP A 219 -10.10 -4.17 18.36
CA ASP A 219 -10.36 -3.39 17.16
C ASP A 219 -11.05 -4.25 16.08
N LYS A 220 -12.25 -3.80 15.64
CA LYS A 220 -13.03 -4.50 14.63
C LYS A 220 -12.37 -4.59 13.26
N SER A 221 -11.43 -3.70 12.94
CA SER A 221 -10.70 -3.76 11.67
C SER A 221 -9.75 -4.95 11.63
N ILE A 222 -9.20 -5.33 12.80
CA ILE A 222 -8.36 -6.51 12.96
C ILE A 222 -9.20 -7.79 12.89
N GLN A 223 -10.32 -7.84 13.61
CA GLN A 223 -11.26 -8.99 13.51
C GLN A 223 -11.67 -9.29 12.07
N LYS A 224 -11.79 -8.26 11.22
CA LYS A 224 -12.10 -8.41 9.78
C LYS A 224 -10.93 -8.88 8.93
N SER A 225 -9.70 -8.81 9.43
CA SER A 225 -8.49 -9.28 8.75
C SER A 225 -8.22 -10.78 8.97
N VAL A 226 -8.90 -11.38 9.93
CA VAL A 226 -8.88 -12.80 10.27
C VAL A 226 -9.94 -13.57 9.50
#